data_7b08bdfa987ad5082805d2ba08cfd91c
#
_entry.id   7b08bdfa987ad5082805d2ba08cfd91c
#
_cell.length_a   1.000
_cell.length_b   1.000
_cell.length_c   1.000
_cell.angle_alpha   90.00
_cell.angle_beta   90.00
_cell.angle_gamma   90.00
#
_symmetry.space_group_name_H-M   'P 1'
#
loop_
_entity.id
_entity.type
_entity.pdbx_description
1 polymer ?
#
loop_
_entity_poly.entity_id
_entity_poly.type
_entity_poly.pdbx_seq_one_letter_code
_entity_poly.pdbx_strand_id
1 'polypeptide(L)'
;QHMWMRVAICIHNGQLDKVKETYDFMSQKYFTHATPTLFNAGTPRPQLSSCYLISMESDSIRGIYNTLGDCAAISKWAGGIGMHIHNIRSAGSHIRGTNGTSNGIVPMLRVFNNTARYVDQGGGKRAGSFAIYLEPWHGDIEEFLEMKKNHGDEEARARDLFYALWIPDLFMKRIGENGDWTLMCPDKCPGLSDVYGDEFDTLYQKYEKEGKGNKTMKARDLWFKILDSQIETGTPYMLYKDACNKKSNQKNLGTIKSSNLCTEIIEYSDENETAVCNLASIALSKFVKDTKSPFTDEITIYTKNDCKWCDLLKALLKRKSIEFKQTNINVDDFDAFKKTHNVDTLPILYHGDKLIGGYSATLNLLRNTFDYELLHKVTKIVTNNLNNVIDINFYPTDKTKTSNMRHRPIGIGVQG
;
A
#
# COMPACT_ATOMS: atom_id res chain seq x y z
N GLN A 1 24.22 6.39 -13.58
CA GLN A 1 24.07 6.16 -15.04
C GLN A 1 24.14 4.65 -15.36
N HIS A 2 25.17 3.92 -14.95
CA HIS A 2 25.34 2.49 -15.26
C HIS A 2 24.17 1.61 -14.79
N MET A 3 23.61 1.88 -13.61
CA MET A 3 22.47 1.15 -13.08
C MET A 3 21.24 1.29 -14.01
N TRP A 4 20.91 2.51 -14.43
CA TRP A 4 19.77 2.74 -15.32
C TRP A 4 19.95 2.06 -16.67
N MET A 5 21.16 2.11 -17.23
CA MET A 5 21.47 1.47 -18.51
C MET A 5 21.36 -0.07 -18.41
N ARG A 6 21.93 -0.66 -17.34
CA ARG A 6 21.87 -2.10 -17.10
C ARG A 6 20.43 -2.60 -17.00
N VAL A 7 19.57 -1.85 -16.28
CA VAL A 7 18.14 -2.17 -16.14
C VAL A 7 17.43 -2.08 -17.49
N ALA A 8 17.64 -1.01 -18.25
CA ALA A 8 17.01 -0.81 -19.56
C ALA A 8 17.42 -1.91 -20.55
N ILE A 9 18.70 -2.26 -20.61
CA ILE A 9 19.20 -3.35 -21.48
C ILE A 9 18.57 -4.69 -21.09
N CYS A 10 18.50 -5.00 -19.78
CA CYS A 10 17.92 -6.24 -19.29
C CYS A 10 16.45 -6.36 -19.69
N ILE A 11 15.67 -5.30 -19.53
CA ILE A 11 14.22 -5.31 -19.82
C ILE A 11 13.94 -5.45 -21.32
N HIS A 12 14.76 -4.87 -22.18
CA HIS A 12 14.47 -4.77 -23.62
C HIS A 12 15.35 -5.65 -24.53
N ASN A 13 16.28 -6.40 -23.96
CA ASN A 13 17.09 -7.42 -24.65
C ASN A 13 17.52 -7.02 -26.09
N GLY A 14 18.23 -5.90 -26.22
CA GLY A 14 18.82 -5.45 -27.49
C GLY A 14 17.93 -4.59 -28.39
N GLN A 15 16.70 -4.28 -28.02
CA GLN A 15 15.86 -3.30 -28.72
C GLN A 15 16.33 -1.88 -28.38
N LEU A 16 17.36 -1.40 -29.09
CA LEU A 16 18.10 -0.18 -28.73
C LEU A 16 17.23 1.07 -28.54
N ASP A 17 16.22 1.27 -29.37
CA ASP A 17 15.31 2.42 -29.24
C ASP A 17 14.54 2.39 -27.90
N LYS A 18 14.04 1.22 -27.51
CA LYS A 18 13.34 1.05 -26.23
C LYS A 18 14.29 1.11 -25.03
N VAL A 19 15.50 0.58 -25.18
CA VAL A 19 16.57 0.74 -24.19
C VAL A 19 16.86 2.21 -23.95
N LYS A 20 17.06 2.97 -25.02
CA LYS A 20 17.32 4.41 -24.94
C LYS A 20 16.17 5.15 -24.29
N GLU A 21 14.94 4.91 -24.73
CA GLU A 21 13.73 5.56 -24.18
C GLU A 21 13.59 5.29 -22.69
N THR A 22 13.69 4.03 -22.26
CA THR A 22 13.63 3.64 -20.83
C THR A 22 14.74 4.29 -20.01
N TYR A 23 15.98 4.28 -20.52
CA TYR A 23 17.11 4.90 -19.87
C TYR A 23 16.92 6.42 -19.70
N ASP A 24 16.50 7.11 -20.76
CA ASP A 24 16.33 8.57 -20.75
C ASP A 24 15.31 8.98 -19.67
N PHE A 25 14.14 8.34 -19.61
CA PHE A 25 13.13 8.69 -18.63
C PHE A 25 13.51 8.27 -17.19
N MET A 26 14.15 7.12 -16.98
CA MET A 26 14.65 6.74 -15.65
C MET A 26 15.76 7.66 -15.16
N SER A 27 16.74 7.96 -16.02
CA SER A 27 17.88 8.81 -15.64
C SER A 27 17.46 10.24 -15.33
N GLN A 28 16.42 10.74 -15.98
CA GLN A 28 15.78 12.03 -15.71
C GLN A 28 14.79 12.00 -14.55
N LYS A 29 14.60 10.82 -13.92
CA LYS A 29 13.75 10.63 -12.73
C LYS A 29 12.25 10.85 -12.97
N TYR A 30 11.76 10.53 -14.16
CA TYR A 30 10.32 10.52 -14.44
C TYR A 30 9.64 9.31 -13.77
N PHE A 31 10.34 8.18 -13.72
CA PHE A 31 9.90 6.99 -13.02
C PHE A 31 11.08 6.17 -12.51
N THR A 32 10.80 5.22 -11.64
CA THR A 32 11.74 4.20 -11.19
C THR A 32 11.06 2.84 -11.11
N HIS A 33 11.82 1.78 -11.37
CA HIS A 33 11.41 0.41 -11.03
C HIS A 33 11.66 0.12 -9.54
N ALA A 34 11.01 -0.92 -9.03
CA ALA A 34 11.21 -1.39 -7.66
C ALA A 34 12.65 -1.85 -7.40
N THR A 35 13.05 -1.83 -6.15
CA THR A 35 14.41 -2.17 -5.69
C THR A 35 14.93 -3.51 -6.23
N PRO A 36 14.17 -4.63 -6.24
CA PRO A 36 14.67 -5.89 -6.80
C PRO A 36 15.01 -5.79 -8.29
N THR A 37 14.21 -5.08 -9.07
CA THR A 37 14.52 -4.82 -10.47
C THR A 37 15.83 -4.05 -10.62
N LEU A 38 16.02 -2.98 -9.82
CA LEU A 38 17.22 -2.17 -9.86
C LEU A 38 18.49 -2.94 -9.46
N PHE A 39 18.39 -3.89 -8.51
CA PHE A 39 19.53 -4.66 -8.03
C PHE A 39 19.87 -5.86 -8.91
N ASN A 40 18.86 -6.59 -9.39
CA ASN A 40 19.04 -7.89 -10.00
C ASN A 40 18.97 -7.90 -11.52
N ALA A 41 18.51 -6.82 -12.17
CA ALA A 41 18.51 -6.75 -13.62
C ALA A 41 19.91 -6.98 -14.19
N GLY A 42 20.04 -7.84 -15.22
CA GLY A 42 21.31 -8.20 -15.84
C GLY A 42 22.20 -9.14 -15.02
N THR A 43 21.69 -9.76 -13.95
CA THR A 43 22.35 -10.87 -13.25
C THR A 43 21.99 -12.20 -13.92
N PRO A 44 22.74 -13.29 -13.68
CA PRO A 44 22.45 -14.60 -14.28
C PRO A 44 21.06 -15.16 -13.95
N ARG A 45 20.49 -14.79 -12.81
CA ARG A 45 19.12 -15.14 -12.39
C ARG A 45 18.42 -13.86 -11.93
N PRO A 46 17.83 -13.10 -12.84
CA PRO A 46 17.26 -11.79 -12.54
C PRO A 46 15.89 -11.96 -11.86
N GLN A 47 15.88 -12.05 -10.53
CA GLN A 47 14.64 -11.95 -9.74
C GLN A 47 14.29 -10.45 -9.65
N LEU A 48 13.26 -10.02 -10.36
CA LEU A 48 12.91 -8.61 -10.57
C LEU A 48 11.65 -8.19 -9.82
N SER A 49 10.86 -9.15 -9.31
CA SER A 49 9.60 -8.89 -8.60
C SER A 49 9.84 -8.56 -7.14
N SER A 50 9.01 -7.68 -6.56
CA SER A 50 9.25 -7.17 -5.21
C SER A 50 8.34 -7.79 -4.15
N CYS A 51 7.11 -8.16 -4.49
CA CYS A 51 6.08 -8.52 -3.53
C CYS A 51 5.47 -9.88 -3.85
N TYR A 52 5.24 -10.66 -2.78
CA TYR A 52 4.69 -12.01 -2.85
C TYR A 52 3.59 -12.16 -1.80
N LEU A 53 2.45 -12.72 -2.22
CA LEU A 53 1.34 -13.05 -1.34
C LEU A 53 1.21 -14.57 -1.32
N ILE A 54 1.45 -15.16 -0.14
CA ILE A 54 1.48 -16.60 0.05
C ILE A 54 0.26 -17.05 0.85
N SER A 55 -0.38 -18.11 0.37
CA SER A 55 -1.40 -18.83 1.11
C SER A 55 -0.73 -19.90 1.99
N MET A 56 -1.12 -20.00 3.25
CA MET A 56 -0.81 -21.17 4.06
C MET A 56 -1.48 -22.40 3.42
N GLU A 57 -0.67 -23.37 2.99
CA GLU A 57 -1.11 -24.50 2.16
C GLU A 57 -2.21 -25.33 2.85
N SER A 58 -1.99 -25.72 4.10
CA SER A 58 -3.00 -26.45 4.89
C SER A 58 -2.65 -26.44 6.37
N ASP A 59 -3.67 -26.73 7.20
CA ASP A 59 -3.52 -26.93 8.65
C ASP A 59 -2.94 -28.34 8.95
N SER A 60 -1.71 -28.55 8.50
CA SER A 60 -0.94 -29.79 8.70
C SER A 60 0.56 -29.47 8.78
N ILE A 61 1.33 -30.32 9.47
CA ILE A 61 2.79 -30.15 9.54
C ILE A 61 3.41 -30.05 8.14
N ARG A 62 2.98 -30.89 7.20
CA ARG A 62 3.50 -30.83 5.84
C ARG A 62 3.15 -29.51 5.14
N GLY A 63 1.89 -29.07 5.21
CA GLY A 63 1.47 -27.80 4.60
C GLY A 63 2.17 -26.58 5.21
N ILE A 64 2.34 -26.56 6.53
CA ILE A 64 3.07 -25.50 7.22
C ILE A 64 4.53 -25.45 6.77
N TYR A 65 5.23 -26.60 6.73
CA TYR A 65 6.65 -26.62 6.34
C TYR A 65 6.86 -26.45 4.83
N ASN A 66 5.93 -26.87 3.97
CA ASN A 66 5.96 -26.50 2.55
C ASN A 66 5.88 -25.00 2.37
N THR A 67 4.92 -24.35 3.04
CA THR A 67 4.77 -22.88 3.02
C THR A 67 6.01 -22.17 3.57
N LEU A 68 6.61 -22.70 4.64
CA LEU A 68 7.86 -22.17 5.20
C LEU A 68 9.02 -22.29 4.20
N GLY A 69 9.10 -23.40 3.48
CA GLY A 69 10.09 -23.63 2.41
C GLY A 69 9.93 -22.64 1.26
N ASP A 70 8.69 -22.39 0.82
CA ASP A 70 8.37 -21.38 -0.20
C ASP A 70 8.77 -19.97 0.29
N CYS A 71 8.46 -19.62 1.54
CA CYS A 71 8.91 -18.36 2.15
C CYS A 71 10.43 -18.22 2.15
N ALA A 72 11.16 -19.26 2.53
CA ALA A 72 12.62 -19.27 2.53
C ALA A 72 13.19 -19.11 1.10
N ALA A 73 12.62 -19.81 0.12
CA ALA A 73 13.03 -19.71 -1.28
C ALA A 73 12.82 -18.29 -1.83
N ILE A 74 11.69 -17.67 -1.55
CA ILE A 74 11.38 -16.29 -1.97
C ILE A 74 12.29 -15.28 -1.24
N SER A 75 12.46 -15.43 0.08
CA SER A 75 13.30 -14.55 0.88
C SER A 75 14.76 -14.55 0.42
N LYS A 76 15.31 -15.69 0.06
CA LYS A 76 16.65 -15.81 -0.53
C LYS A 76 16.87 -14.87 -1.72
N TRP A 77 15.84 -14.60 -2.50
CA TRP A 77 15.89 -13.76 -3.70
C TRP A 77 15.38 -12.33 -3.48
N ALA A 78 15.36 -11.87 -2.22
CA ALA A 78 14.96 -10.52 -1.86
C ALA A 78 13.47 -10.17 -2.08
N GLY A 79 12.59 -11.16 -2.11
CA GLY A 79 11.13 -10.98 -2.14
C GLY A 79 10.57 -10.62 -0.77
N GLY A 80 9.77 -9.56 -0.68
CA GLY A 80 8.96 -9.24 0.49
C GLY A 80 7.69 -10.10 0.52
N ILE A 81 7.33 -10.66 1.68
CA ILE A 81 6.27 -11.65 1.80
C ILE A 81 5.12 -11.14 2.66
N GLY A 82 3.87 -11.25 2.16
CA GLY A 82 2.66 -11.26 2.97
C GLY A 82 2.06 -12.66 2.97
N MET A 83 1.71 -13.18 4.14
CA MET A 83 1.19 -14.53 4.30
C MET A 83 -0.02 -14.53 5.21
N HIS A 84 -1.10 -15.19 4.82
CA HIS A 84 -2.24 -15.40 5.71
C HIS A 84 -2.19 -16.78 6.36
N ILE A 85 -2.68 -16.84 7.61
CA ILE A 85 -2.68 -18.05 8.44
C ILE A 85 -4.04 -18.35 9.07
N HIS A 86 -5.11 -17.79 8.50
CA HIS A 86 -6.48 -17.89 9.05
C HIS A 86 -6.98 -19.33 9.18
N ASN A 87 -6.46 -20.24 8.38
CA ASN A 87 -6.84 -21.65 8.33
C ASN A 87 -6.11 -22.54 9.34
N ILE A 88 -5.14 -22.02 10.09
CA ILE A 88 -4.41 -22.80 11.11
C ILE A 88 -5.25 -22.86 12.40
N ARG A 89 -5.45 -24.05 12.94
CA ARG A 89 -6.22 -24.27 14.18
C ARG A 89 -5.60 -23.56 15.38
N SER A 90 -6.47 -23.08 16.25
CA SER A 90 -6.07 -22.40 17.48
C SER A 90 -5.52 -23.36 18.54
N ALA A 91 -4.84 -22.81 19.54
CA ALA A 91 -4.37 -23.53 20.71
C ALA A 91 -5.51 -24.30 21.39
N GLY A 92 -5.21 -25.48 21.95
CA GLY A 92 -6.17 -26.34 22.61
C GLY A 92 -7.09 -27.15 21.68
N SER A 93 -7.03 -26.96 20.35
CA SER A 93 -7.82 -27.75 19.41
C SER A 93 -7.33 -29.17 19.32
N HIS A 94 -8.25 -30.13 19.26
CA HIS A 94 -7.94 -31.56 19.21
C HIS A 94 -7.26 -31.95 17.89
N ILE A 95 -6.19 -32.74 17.98
CA ILE A 95 -5.46 -33.31 16.84
C ILE A 95 -5.81 -34.79 16.74
N ARG A 96 -6.66 -35.15 15.78
CA ARG A 96 -7.16 -36.55 15.63
C ARG A 96 -6.05 -37.56 15.44
N GLY A 97 -5.01 -37.24 14.66
CA GLY A 97 -3.95 -38.16 14.30
C GLY A 97 -3.06 -38.60 15.46
N THR A 98 -2.86 -37.73 16.47
CA THR A 98 -2.00 -38.02 17.63
C THR A 98 -2.80 -38.10 18.94
N ASN A 99 -4.10 -37.85 18.88
CA ASN A 99 -4.99 -37.72 20.06
C ASN A 99 -4.49 -36.66 21.06
N GLY A 100 -3.74 -35.69 20.59
CA GLY A 100 -3.22 -34.57 21.38
C GLY A 100 -3.98 -33.26 21.13
N THR A 101 -3.40 -32.16 21.59
CA THR A 101 -3.93 -30.83 21.41
C THR A 101 -2.94 -29.93 20.68
N SER A 102 -3.45 -28.99 19.89
CA SER A 102 -2.65 -27.99 19.19
C SER A 102 -2.04 -26.99 20.17
N ASN A 103 -0.80 -26.59 19.92
CA ASN A 103 -0.14 -25.46 20.61
C ASN A 103 -0.47 -24.09 19.98
N GLY A 104 -1.31 -24.07 18.92
CA GLY A 104 -1.72 -22.84 18.25
C GLY A 104 -0.67 -22.23 17.34
N ILE A 105 -0.91 -20.96 16.97
CA ILE A 105 -0.08 -20.23 15.99
C ILE A 105 1.25 -19.72 16.56
N VAL A 106 1.37 -19.49 17.87
CA VAL A 106 2.55 -18.83 18.46
C VAL A 106 3.82 -19.63 18.24
N PRO A 107 3.94 -20.93 18.60
CA PRO A 107 5.15 -21.72 18.35
C PRO A 107 5.47 -21.87 16.86
N MET A 108 4.43 -21.99 16.02
CA MET A 108 4.59 -22.02 14.55
C MET A 108 5.23 -20.72 14.06
N LEU A 109 4.72 -19.57 14.44
CA LEU A 109 5.24 -18.26 13.98
C LEU A 109 6.68 -18.00 14.47
N ARG A 110 7.10 -18.57 15.60
CA ARG A 110 8.51 -18.51 16.01
C ARG A 110 9.45 -19.21 15.03
N VAL A 111 9.02 -20.32 14.42
CA VAL A 111 9.80 -20.99 13.37
C VAL A 111 9.91 -20.07 12.13
N PHE A 112 8.81 -19.42 11.72
CA PHE A 112 8.84 -18.46 10.63
C PHE A 112 9.73 -17.25 10.95
N ASN A 113 9.70 -16.74 12.19
CA ASN A 113 10.57 -15.68 12.66
C ASN A 113 12.05 -16.02 12.54
N ASN A 114 12.43 -17.21 13.01
CA ASN A 114 13.81 -17.65 12.93
C ASN A 114 14.24 -17.90 11.46
N THR A 115 13.35 -18.37 10.63
CA THR A 115 13.60 -18.52 9.18
C THR A 115 13.80 -17.17 8.51
N ALA A 116 12.97 -16.16 8.83
CA ALA A 116 13.13 -14.80 8.31
C ALA A 116 14.49 -14.19 8.69
N ARG A 117 14.98 -14.45 9.90
CA ARG A 117 16.30 -14.02 10.35
C ARG A 117 17.44 -14.76 9.67
N TYR A 118 17.28 -16.10 9.51
CA TYR A 118 18.32 -16.95 8.95
C TYR A 118 18.48 -16.77 7.44
N VAL A 119 17.38 -16.70 6.70
CA VAL A 119 17.42 -16.58 5.24
C VAL A 119 17.59 -15.11 4.86
N ASP A 120 18.84 -14.70 4.76
CA ASP A 120 19.23 -13.36 4.33
C ASP A 120 18.91 -13.14 2.85
N GLN A 121 18.28 -12.02 2.55
CA GLN A 121 17.89 -11.66 1.19
C GLN A 121 19.10 -11.26 0.35
N GLY A 122 19.58 -12.19 -0.46
CA GLY A 122 20.62 -11.93 -1.45
C GLY A 122 22.00 -11.58 -0.88
N GLY A 123 22.39 -12.22 0.22
CA GLY A 123 23.74 -12.09 0.77
C GLY A 123 24.03 -10.72 1.41
N GLY A 124 23.25 -10.32 2.39
CA GLY A 124 23.45 -9.10 3.17
C GLY A 124 22.88 -7.82 2.55
N LYS A 125 22.18 -7.90 1.42
CA LYS A 125 21.58 -6.73 0.77
C LYS A 125 20.27 -6.28 1.42
N ARG A 126 19.50 -7.21 1.97
CA ARG A 126 18.19 -6.97 2.58
C ARG A 126 17.85 -8.07 3.59
N ALA A 127 17.41 -7.74 4.80
CA ALA A 127 16.91 -8.71 5.76
C ALA A 127 15.60 -9.35 5.31
N GLY A 128 15.38 -10.63 5.62
CA GLY A 128 14.13 -11.33 5.37
C GLY A 128 12.98 -10.64 6.12
N SER A 129 11.85 -10.44 5.45
CA SER A 129 10.71 -9.72 6.03
C SER A 129 9.40 -10.38 5.63
N PHE A 130 8.65 -10.85 6.65
CA PHE A 130 7.36 -11.51 6.48
C PHE A 130 6.29 -10.76 7.25
N ALA A 131 5.19 -10.40 6.58
CA ALA A 131 3.98 -9.91 7.21
C ALA A 131 2.96 -11.05 7.33
N ILE A 132 2.49 -11.27 8.53
CA ILE A 132 1.55 -12.34 8.88
C ILE A 132 0.17 -11.73 9.05
N TYR A 133 -0.80 -12.24 8.28
CA TYR A 133 -2.18 -11.78 8.27
C TYR A 133 -3.07 -12.74 9.03
N LEU A 134 -3.85 -12.19 9.98
CA LEU A 134 -4.84 -12.94 10.77
C LEU A 134 -6.17 -12.19 10.79
N GLU A 135 -7.27 -12.92 10.73
CA GLU A 135 -8.60 -12.34 10.94
C GLU A 135 -8.94 -12.26 12.45
N PRO A 136 -9.63 -11.19 12.92
CA PRO A 136 -9.86 -10.96 14.34
C PRO A 136 -10.80 -11.96 15.02
N TRP A 137 -11.46 -12.84 14.29
CA TRP A 137 -12.26 -13.93 14.85
C TRP A 137 -11.45 -15.15 15.26
N HIS A 138 -10.16 -15.24 14.90
CA HIS A 138 -9.34 -16.40 15.21
C HIS A 138 -9.12 -16.57 16.70
N GLY A 139 -9.16 -17.84 17.18
CA GLY A 139 -9.06 -18.17 18.60
C GLY A 139 -7.81 -17.64 19.31
N ASP A 140 -6.69 -17.53 18.59
CA ASP A 140 -5.40 -17.08 19.12
C ASP A 140 -5.11 -15.60 18.84
N ILE A 141 -6.16 -14.78 18.59
CA ILE A 141 -5.95 -13.37 18.22
C ILE A 141 -5.28 -12.57 19.34
N GLU A 142 -5.60 -12.86 20.58
CA GLU A 142 -5.06 -12.13 21.73
C GLU A 142 -3.54 -12.38 21.84
N GLU A 143 -3.10 -13.62 21.74
CA GLU A 143 -1.69 -14.01 21.72
C GLU A 143 -0.95 -13.43 20.50
N PHE A 144 -1.61 -13.39 19.34
CA PHE A 144 -1.07 -12.79 18.12
C PHE A 144 -0.73 -11.30 18.32
N LEU A 145 -1.57 -10.55 19.02
CA LEU A 145 -1.34 -9.13 19.32
C LEU A 145 -0.16 -8.90 20.30
N GLU A 146 0.21 -9.92 21.07
CA GLU A 146 1.30 -9.85 22.05
C GLU A 146 2.68 -10.18 21.45
N MET A 147 2.74 -10.81 20.26
CA MET A 147 3.96 -11.43 19.73
C MET A 147 5.10 -10.45 19.44
N LYS A 148 4.82 -9.16 19.23
CA LYS A 148 5.82 -8.12 18.95
C LYS A 148 6.20 -7.27 20.17
N LYS A 149 5.54 -7.44 21.29
CA LYS A 149 5.82 -6.65 22.50
C LYS A 149 7.23 -6.86 23.01
N ASN A 150 7.81 -5.79 23.60
CA ASN A 150 9.19 -5.77 24.08
C ASN A 150 9.37 -6.39 25.48
N HIS A 151 8.29 -6.77 26.14
CA HIS A 151 8.26 -7.35 27.49
C HIS A 151 7.44 -8.65 27.52
N GLY A 152 7.48 -9.35 28.64
CA GLY A 152 6.77 -10.62 28.86
C GLY A 152 7.61 -11.84 28.48
N ASP A 153 6.95 -12.98 28.33
CA ASP A 153 7.62 -14.25 28.06
C ASP A 153 8.20 -14.28 26.64
N GLU A 154 9.52 -14.47 26.55
CA GLU A 154 10.24 -14.55 25.26
C GLU A 154 9.78 -15.75 24.40
N GLU A 155 9.30 -16.82 25.01
CA GLU A 155 8.74 -17.98 24.29
C GLU A 155 7.44 -17.64 23.56
N ALA A 156 6.77 -16.56 23.96
CA ALA A 156 5.57 -16.05 23.30
C ALA A 156 5.86 -14.89 22.31
N ARG A 157 7.14 -14.69 21.90
CA ARG A 157 7.53 -13.56 21.04
C ARG A 157 8.10 -14.02 19.70
N ALA A 158 7.80 -13.24 18.65
CA ALA A 158 8.36 -13.37 17.30
C ALA A 158 8.48 -11.97 16.68
N ARG A 159 9.43 -11.18 17.18
CA ARG A 159 9.52 -9.72 16.95
C ARG A 159 10.02 -9.32 15.58
N ASP A 160 10.68 -10.20 14.84
CA ASP A 160 11.19 -9.91 13.50
C ASP A 160 10.11 -10.03 12.42
N LEU A 161 8.96 -10.64 12.75
CA LEU A 161 7.80 -10.66 11.88
C LEU A 161 7.02 -9.35 11.97
N PHE A 162 6.31 -9.04 10.90
CA PHE A 162 5.29 -7.99 10.88
C PHE A 162 3.90 -8.62 11.03
N TYR A 163 3.01 -7.95 11.70
CA TYR A 163 1.67 -8.44 11.99
C TYR A 163 0.63 -7.56 11.34
N ALA A 164 -0.41 -8.19 10.78
CA ALA A 164 -1.49 -7.52 10.08
C ALA A 164 -2.85 -8.17 10.41
N LEU A 165 -3.89 -7.37 10.50
CA LEU A 165 -5.26 -7.84 10.62
C LEU A 165 -5.99 -7.72 9.29
N TRP A 166 -6.77 -8.77 8.98
CA TRP A 166 -7.66 -8.84 7.84
C TRP A 166 -9.10 -8.78 8.36
N ILE A 167 -9.67 -7.56 8.41
CA ILE A 167 -10.81 -7.19 9.24
C ILE A 167 -12.10 -7.26 8.42
N PRO A 168 -13.09 -8.14 8.79
CA PRO A 168 -14.41 -8.12 8.19
C PRO A 168 -15.26 -6.92 8.70
N ASP A 169 -16.14 -6.40 7.84
CA ASP A 169 -16.99 -5.25 8.16
C ASP A 169 -17.88 -5.52 9.41
N LEU A 170 -18.31 -6.77 9.61
CA LEU A 170 -19.08 -7.19 10.80
C LEU A 170 -18.36 -6.87 12.13
N PHE A 171 -17.03 -7.04 12.19
CA PHE A 171 -16.27 -6.69 13.39
C PHE A 171 -16.37 -5.19 13.69
N MET A 172 -16.18 -4.34 12.67
CA MET A 172 -16.29 -2.89 12.81
C MET A 172 -17.70 -2.45 13.21
N LYS A 173 -18.73 -3.10 12.64
CA LYS A 173 -20.13 -2.87 13.02
C LYS A 173 -20.35 -3.17 14.51
N ARG A 174 -19.89 -4.33 15.00
CA ARG A 174 -20.03 -4.73 16.41
C ARG A 174 -19.24 -3.84 17.37
N ILE A 175 -18.09 -3.28 16.96
CA ILE A 175 -17.38 -2.24 17.73
C ILE A 175 -18.28 -1.01 17.90
N GLY A 176 -18.90 -0.52 16.83
CA GLY A 176 -19.83 0.62 16.87
C GLY A 176 -21.01 0.40 17.80
N GLU A 177 -21.60 -0.78 17.74
CA GLU A 177 -22.78 -1.19 18.53
C GLU A 177 -22.44 -1.67 19.96
N ASN A 178 -21.17 -1.76 20.34
CA ASN A 178 -20.67 -2.38 21.58
C ASN A 178 -21.18 -3.83 21.74
N GLY A 179 -21.26 -4.54 20.63
CA GLY A 179 -21.74 -5.92 20.54
C GLY A 179 -20.70 -6.94 21.00
N ASP A 180 -21.15 -8.19 21.12
CA ASP A 180 -20.26 -9.31 21.44
C ASP A 180 -19.50 -9.78 20.19
N TRP A 181 -18.29 -10.27 20.41
CA TRP A 181 -17.44 -10.87 19.41
C TRP A 181 -16.94 -12.22 19.88
N THR A 182 -17.14 -13.24 19.06
CA THR A 182 -16.83 -14.62 19.40
C THR A 182 -15.57 -15.07 18.69
N LEU A 183 -14.56 -15.48 19.43
CA LEU A 183 -13.34 -16.09 18.92
C LEU A 183 -13.60 -17.55 18.56
N MET A 184 -13.13 -17.96 17.39
CA MET A 184 -13.42 -19.27 16.80
C MET A 184 -12.16 -19.98 16.33
N CYS A 185 -12.18 -21.29 16.37
CA CYS A 185 -11.14 -22.11 15.75
C CYS A 185 -11.54 -22.50 14.33
N PRO A 186 -10.70 -22.31 13.31
CA PRO A 186 -11.01 -22.69 11.94
C PRO A 186 -11.28 -24.20 11.74
N ASP A 187 -10.76 -25.06 12.59
CA ASP A 187 -11.07 -26.50 12.57
C ASP A 187 -12.53 -26.81 12.93
N LYS A 188 -13.11 -26.03 13.86
CA LYS A 188 -14.52 -26.16 14.25
C LYS A 188 -15.47 -25.31 13.44
N CYS A 189 -14.97 -24.21 12.88
CA CYS A 189 -15.70 -23.20 12.13
C CYS A 189 -15.06 -23.00 10.74
N PRO A 190 -15.06 -24.04 9.87
CA PRO A 190 -14.42 -23.96 8.56
C PRO A 190 -15.10 -22.96 7.63
N GLY A 191 -14.36 -22.41 6.68
CA GLY A 191 -14.87 -21.56 5.61
C GLY A 191 -15.00 -20.08 5.94
N LEU A 192 -14.80 -19.64 7.19
CA LEU A 192 -14.88 -18.21 7.54
C LEU A 192 -13.88 -17.36 6.76
N SER A 193 -12.68 -17.86 6.48
CA SER A 193 -11.68 -17.17 5.68
C SER A 193 -12.00 -17.17 4.18
N ASP A 194 -12.91 -18.03 3.72
CA ASP A 194 -13.19 -18.26 2.30
C ASP A 194 -14.34 -17.39 1.78
N VAL A 195 -15.04 -16.69 2.66
CA VAL A 195 -16.19 -15.83 2.36
C VAL A 195 -16.01 -14.42 2.91
N TYR A 196 -16.71 -13.44 2.36
CA TYR A 196 -16.70 -12.04 2.80
C TYR A 196 -18.08 -11.39 2.66
N GLY A 197 -18.31 -10.23 3.29
CA GLY A 197 -19.58 -9.51 3.26
C GLY A 197 -20.71 -10.32 3.88
N ASP A 198 -21.89 -10.30 3.28
CA ASP A 198 -23.09 -10.94 3.80
C ASP A 198 -22.95 -12.45 3.97
N GLU A 199 -22.14 -13.12 3.15
CA GLU A 199 -21.86 -14.55 3.30
C GLU A 199 -21.03 -14.82 4.56
N PHE A 200 -20.05 -13.99 4.83
CA PHE A 200 -19.27 -14.06 6.06
C PHE A 200 -20.17 -13.82 7.28
N ASP A 201 -20.98 -12.77 7.26
CA ASP A 201 -21.88 -12.41 8.37
C ASP A 201 -22.83 -13.56 8.68
N THR A 202 -23.43 -14.16 7.66
CA THR A 202 -24.34 -15.31 7.79
C THR A 202 -23.65 -16.51 8.38
N LEU A 203 -22.46 -16.88 7.88
CA LEU A 203 -21.72 -18.05 8.35
C LEU A 203 -21.20 -17.87 9.78
N TYR A 204 -20.67 -16.68 10.09
CA TYR A 204 -20.17 -16.35 11.42
C TYR A 204 -21.28 -16.40 12.46
N GLN A 205 -22.43 -15.76 12.21
CA GLN A 205 -23.57 -15.76 13.09
C GLN A 205 -24.20 -17.16 13.26
N LYS A 206 -24.14 -17.99 12.22
CA LYS A 206 -24.54 -19.38 12.31
C LYS A 206 -23.68 -20.14 13.34
N TYR A 207 -22.36 -19.99 13.27
CA TYR A 207 -21.45 -20.65 14.22
C TYR A 207 -21.62 -20.13 15.65
N GLU A 208 -21.92 -18.85 15.83
CA GLU A 208 -22.28 -18.30 17.14
C GLU A 208 -23.52 -18.97 17.71
N LYS A 209 -24.61 -19.07 16.93
CA LYS A 209 -25.86 -19.72 17.32
C LYS A 209 -25.68 -21.21 17.63
N GLU A 210 -24.78 -21.89 16.93
CA GLU A 210 -24.44 -23.29 17.18
C GLU A 210 -23.50 -23.49 18.38
N GLY A 211 -23.07 -22.43 19.05
CA GLY A 211 -22.18 -22.49 20.20
C GLY A 211 -20.77 -23.02 19.91
N LYS A 212 -20.28 -22.83 18.67
CA LYS A 212 -18.96 -23.33 18.23
C LYS A 212 -17.79 -22.44 18.63
N GLY A 213 -18.05 -21.29 19.24
CA GLY A 213 -17.02 -20.37 19.71
C GLY A 213 -16.15 -20.92 20.82
N ASN A 214 -14.90 -20.49 20.87
CA ASN A 214 -13.97 -20.79 21.96
C ASN A 214 -14.13 -19.81 23.14
N LYS A 215 -14.35 -18.53 22.82
CA LYS A 215 -14.45 -17.42 23.79
C LYS A 215 -15.32 -16.32 23.21
N THR A 216 -16.15 -15.69 24.00
CA THR A 216 -16.90 -14.49 23.62
C THR A 216 -16.47 -13.33 24.51
N MET A 217 -16.29 -12.16 23.89
CA MET A 217 -15.89 -10.91 24.54
C MET A 217 -16.58 -9.73 23.86
N LYS A 218 -16.49 -8.52 24.44
CA LYS A 218 -16.95 -7.32 23.74
C LYS A 218 -16.01 -6.99 22.57
N ALA A 219 -16.57 -6.68 21.41
CA ALA A 219 -15.78 -6.29 20.25
C ALA A 219 -14.88 -5.05 20.55
N ARG A 220 -15.36 -4.13 21.39
CA ARG A 220 -14.57 -2.98 21.85
C ARG A 220 -13.38 -3.35 22.70
N ASP A 221 -13.48 -4.40 23.53
CA ASP A 221 -12.34 -4.82 24.35
C ASP A 221 -11.21 -5.36 23.46
N LEU A 222 -11.54 -6.16 22.44
CA LEU A 222 -10.55 -6.59 21.46
C LEU A 222 -9.99 -5.42 20.66
N TRP A 223 -10.85 -4.45 20.30
CA TRP A 223 -10.41 -3.26 19.59
C TRP A 223 -9.40 -2.44 20.39
N PHE A 224 -9.61 -2.25 21.67
CA PHE A 224 -8.65 -1.56 22.54
C PHE A 224 -7.32 -2.33 22.63
N LYS A 225 -7.35 -3.67 22.72
CA LYS A 225 -6.11 -4.47 22.67
C LYS A 225 -5.36 -4.30 21.35
N ILE A 226 -6.07 -4.18 20.23
CA ILE A 226 -5.45 -3.88 18.92
C ILE A 226 -4.77 -2.51 18.95
N LEU A 227 -5.46 -1.48 19.45
CA LEU A 227 -4.91 -0.13 19.54
C LEU A 227 -3.71 -0.05 20.49
N ASP A 228 -3.77 -0.73 21.64
CA ASP A 228 -2.65 -0.82 22.59
C ASP A 228 -1.42 -1.46 21.93
N SER A 229 -1.61 -2.56 21.20
CA SER A 229 -0.53 -3.17 20.43
C SER A 229 0.05 -2.22 19.37
N GLN A 230 -0.79 -1.44 18.68
CA GLN A 230 -0.33 -0.46 17.69
C GLN A 230 0.46 0.68 18.31
N ILE A 231 0.01 1.20 19.45
CA ILE A 231 0.71 2.28 20.17
C ILE A 231 2.09 1.79 20.64
N GLU A 232 2.15 0.56 21.15
CA GLU A 232 3.39 0.01 21.71
C GLU A 232 4.39 -0.43 20.63
N THR A 233 3.90 -1.07 19.54
CA THR A 233 4.77 -1.77 18.60
C THR A 233 4.72 -1.25 17.15
N GLY A 234 3.78 -0.39 16.82
CA GLY A 234 3.49 0.05 15.44
C GLY A 234 2.75 -1.00 14.60
N THR A 235 2.38 -2.15 15.18
CA THR A 235 1.63 -3.24 14.54
C THR A 235 0.46 -3.67 15.41
N PRO A 236 -0.57 -4.33 14.90
CA PRO A 236 -0.74 -4.83 13.52
C PRO A 236 -1.13 -3.75 12.51
N TYR A 237 -0.83 -3.97 11.23
CA TYR A 237 -1.46 -3.24 10.12
C TYR A 237 -2.96 -3.57 10.09
N MET A 238 -3.78 -2.64 9.64
CA MET A 238 -5.23 -2.86 9.58
C MET A 238 -5.74 -2.75 8.15
N LEU A 239 -6.24 -3.85 7.60
CA LEU A 239 -6.82 -3.92 6.27
C LEU A 239 -8.24 -4.47 6.35
N TYR A 240 -9.12 -3.97 5.49
CA TYR A 240 -10.55 -4.26 5.50
C TYR A 240 -10.90 -5.29 4.43
N LYS A 241 -11.17 -6.53 4.88
CA LYS A 241 -11.43 -7.71 4.06
C LYS A 241 -12.50 -7.47 2.99
N ASP A 242 -13.65 -6.94 3.41
CA ASP A 242 -14.80 -6.81 2.51
C ASP A 242 -14.56 -5.75 1.43
N ALA A 243 -14.01 -4.60 1.81
CA ALA A 243 -13.67 -3.54 0.86
C ALA A 243 -12.60 -3.99 -0.14
N CYS A 244 -11.56 -4.71 0.31
CA CYS A 244 -10.52 -5.26 -0.55
C CYS A 244 -11.10 -6.24 -1.56
N ASN A 245 -11.93 -7.18 -1.12
CA ASN A 245 -12.54 -8.18 -2.01
C ASN A 245 -13.56 -7.55 -2.98
N LYS A 246 -14.42 -6.65 -2.51
CA LYS A 246 -15.42 -5.98 -3.36
C LYS A 246 -14.79 -5.17 -4.49
N LYS A 247 -13.63 -4.54 -4.23
CA LYS A 247 -12.93 -3.67 -5.20
C LYS A 247 -11.90 -4.38 -6.06
N SER A 248 -11.50 -5.61 -5.72
CA SER A 248 -10.47 -6.33 -6.46
C SER A 248 -10.91 -6.67 -7.89
N ASN A 249 -9.97 -6.54 -8.83
CA ASN A 249 -10.14 -7.01 -10.20
C ASN A 249 -10.06 -8.55 -10.31
N GLN A 250 -9.61 -9.25 -9.26
CA GLN A 250 -9.45 -10.70 -9.22
C GLN A 250 -10.52 -11.44 -8.39
N LYS A 251 -11.59 -10.75 -7.97
CA LYS A 251 -12.68 -11.35 -7.19
C LYS A 251 -13.38 -12.54 -7.86
N ASN A 252 -13.23 -12.69 -9.17
CA ASN A 252 -13.74 -13.83 -9.94
C ASN A 252 -12.91 -15.11 -9.75
N LEU A 253 -11.71 -15.03 -9.15
CA LEU A 253 -10.85 -16.19 -8.88
C LEU A 253 -11.18 -16.82 -7.53
N GLY A 254 -11.61 -16.02 -6.57
CA GLY A 254 -11.94 -16.46 -5.21
C GLY A 254 -11.76 -15.33 -4.20
N THR A 255 -11.88 -15.65 -2.92
CA THR A 255 -11.70 -14.70 -1.83
C THR A 255 -10.23 -14.39 -1.59
N ILE A 256 -9.89 -13.11 -1.61
CA ILE A 256 -8.54 -12.62 -1.27
C ILE A 256 -8.43 -12.56 0.25
N LYS A 257 -7.35 -13.12 0.81
CA LYS A 257 -7.20 -13.39 2.24
C LYS A 257 -6.09 -12.58 2.92
N SER A 258 -5.28 -11.86 2.13
CA SER A 258 -4.19 -11.03 2.65
C SER A 258 -3.74 -9.98 1.64
N SER A 259 -2.80 -9.14 2.07
CA SER A 259 -1.99 -8.29 1.21
C SER A 259 -0.53 -8.72 1.28
N ASN A 260 0.36 -7.97 0.66
CA ASN A 260 1.82 -8.18 0.71
C ASN A 260 2.44 -7.61 2.00
N LEU A 261 3.77 -7.54 2.04
CA LEU A 261 4.54 -7.02 3.18
C LEU A 261 4.18 -5.56 3.55
N CYS A 262 4.01 -4.70 2.53
CA CYS A 262 3.82 -3.26 2.71
C CYS A 262 2.36 -2.80 2.54
N THR A 263 1.42 -3.73 2.37
CA THR A 263 -0.05 -3.51 2.32
C THR A 263 -0.60 -2.83 1.07
N GLU A 264 0.21 -2.61 0.03
CA GLU A 264 -0.21 -1.93 -1.21
C GLU A 264 -0.81 -2.86 -2.28
N ILE A 265 -0.68 -4.18 -2.12
CA ILE A 265 -1.07 -5.17 -3.13
C ILE A 265 -2.26 -6.00 -2.63
N ILE A 266 -3.29 -6.11 -3.46
CA ILE A 266 -4.48 -6.93 -3.21
C ILE A 266 -4.65 -7.88 -4.40
N GLU A 267 -4.14 -9.10 -4.26
CA GLU A 267 -4.14 -10.13 -5.29
C GLU A 267 -4.55 -11.49 -4.71
N TYR A 268 -5.13 -12.32 -5.57
CA TYR A 268 -5.54 -13.67 -5.22
C TYR A 268 -4.33 -14.60 -5.07
N SER A 269 -4.34 -15.40 -4.03
CA SER A 269 -3.40 -16.52 -3.82
C SER A 269 -4.12 -17.69 -3.17
N ASP A 270 -3.67 -18.89 -3.49
CA ASP A 270 -4.14 -20.15 -2.91
C ASP A 270 -2.98 -21.14 -2.70
N GLU A 271 -3.28 -22.40 -2.43
CA GLU A 271 -2.30 -23.45 -2.24
C GLU A 271 -1.47 -23.75 -3.49
N ASN A 272 -1.95 -23.41 -4.67
CA ASN A 272 -1.34 -23.70 -5.97
C ASN A 272 -0.72 -22.46 -6.63
N GLU A 273 -1.18 -21.28 -6.27
CA GLU A 273 -0.74 -20.01 -6.85
C GLU A 273 -0.27 -19.03 -5.76
N THR A 274 0.96 -18.56 -5.88
CA THR A 274 1.49 -17.46 -5.06
C THR A 274 1.46 -16.19 -5.88
N ALA A 275 0.70 -15.19 -5.43
CA ALA A 275 0.61 -13.91 -6.12
C ALA A 275 1.95 -13.17 -6.12
N VAL A 276 2.25 -12.52 -7.23
CA VAL A 276 3.51 -11.81 -7.45
C VAL A 276 3.22 -10.47 -8.09
N CYS A 277 3.69 -9.38 -7.51
CA CYS A 277 3.51 -8.07 -8.09
C CYS A 277 4.82 -7.46 -8.61
N ASN A 278 4.73 -6.83 -9.78
CA ASN A 278 5.81 -6.13 -10.46
C ASN A 278 5.56 -4.63 -10.38
N LEU A 279 6.48 -3.89 -9.76
CA LEU A 279 6.25 -2.52 -9.32
C LEU A 279 7.13 -1.49 -10.00
N ALA A 280 6.56 -0.32 -10.25
CA ALA A 280 7.25 0.91 -10.61
C ALA A 280 6.54 2.12 -9.99
N SER A 281 7.22 3.25 -9.93
CA SER A 281 6.66 4.50 -9.40
C SER A 281 6.97 5.66 -10.35
N ILE A 282 5.95 6.49 -10.60
CA ILE A 282 6.03 7.68 -11.46
C ILE A 282 6.09 8.94 -10.60
N ALA A 283 7.04 9.84 -10.86
CA ALA A 283 7.18 11.11 -10.17
C ALA A 283 6.27 12.17 -10.80
N LEU A 284 5.11 12.43 -10.19
CA LEU A 284 4.11 13.38 -10.74
C LEU A 284 4.63 14.80 -10.85
N SER A 285 5.52 15.23 -9.97
CA SER A 285 6.15 16.56 -10.00
C SER A 285 6.90 16.84 -11.31
N LYS A 286 7.36 15.80 -12.02
CA LYS A 286 8.05 15.92 -13.31
C LYS A 286 7.15 16.35 -14.49
N PHE A 287 5.85 16.23 -14.30
CA PHE A 287 4.84 16.57 -15.32
C PHE A 287 4.20 17.93 -15.07
N VAL A 288 4.62 18.62 -14.02
CA VAL A 288 4.18 19.98 -13.76
C VAL A 288 4.98 20.93 -14.64
N LYS A 289 4.29 21.60 -15.54
CA LYS A 289 4.86 22.69 -16.34
C LYS A 289 4.67 23.98 -15.56
N ASP A 290 5.75 24.67 -15.24
CA ASP A 290 5.68 26.05 -14.77
C ASP A 290 5.16 26.91 -15.90
N THR A 291 3.97 27.47 -15.72
CA THR A 291 3.50 28.51 -16.61
C THR A 291 4.40 29.73 -16.40
N LYS A 292 5.09 30.14 -17.44
CA LYS A 292 5.73 31.46 -17.44
C LYS A 292 4.66 32.48 -17.06
N SER A 293 5.05 33.47 -16.27
CA SER A 293 4.13 34.55 -15.94
C SER A 293 3.47 35.10 -17.23
N PRO A 294 2.14 35.11 -17.32
CA PRO A 294 1.47 35.67 -18.49
C PRO A 294 1.55 37.21 -18.50
N PHE A 295 2.14 37.79 -17.47
CA PHE A 295 2.24 39.22 -17.29
C PHE A 295 3.49 39.74 -18.00
N THR A 296 3.27 40.58 -19.00
CA THR A 296 4.30 41.28 -19.77
C THR A 296 4.47 42.71 -19.35
N ASP A 297 3.43 43.28 -18.76
CA ASP A 297 3.35 44.68 -18.36
C ASP A 297 3.35 44.79 -16.84
N GLU A 298 3.38 46.04 -16.35
CA GLU A 298 3.38 46.36 -14.94
C GLU A 298 2.16 45.77 -14.21
N ILE A 299 2.42 45.15 -13.07
CA ILE A 299 1.38 44.60 -12.19
C ILE A 299 1.10 45.61 -11.07
N THR A 300 -0.15 46.01 -10.92
CA THR A 300 -0.62 46.80 -9.79
C THR A 300 -1.63 46.03 -8.99
N ILE A 301 -1.44 45.96 -7.66
CA ILE A 301 -2.40 45.36 -6.76
C ILE A 301 -2.98 46.40 -5.82
N TYR A 302 -4.29 46.32 -5.63
CA TYR A 302 -5.00 47.13 -4.65
C TYR A 302 -5.38 46.25 -3.47
N THR A 303 -5.02 46.71 -2.29
CA THR A 303 -5.14 45.94 -1.04
C THR A 303 -5.76 46.79 0.05
N LYS A 304 -6.13 46.20 1.18
CA LYS A 304 -6.51 46.92 2.42
C LYS A 304 -5.78 46.30 3.61
N ASN A 305 -5.77 47.00 4.72
CA ASN A 305 -5.23 46.51 5.99
C ASN A 305 -6.05 45.34 6.52
N ASP A 306 -5.44 44.46 7.30
CA ASP A 306 -6.06 43.30 7.96
C ASP A 306 -6.85 42.39 6.99
N CYS A 307 -6.27 42.13 5.82
CA CYS A 307 -6.90 41.39 4.73
C CYS A 307 -6.15 40.11 4.39
N LYS A 308 -6.62 38.98 4.91
CA LYS A 308 -6.05 37.64 4.65
C LYS A 308 -5.87 37.35 3.16
N TRP A 309 -6.84 37.68 2.31
CA TRP A 309 -6.77 37.45 0.87
C TRP A 309 -5.75 38.34 0.17
N CYS A 310 -5.53 39.54 0.68
CA CYS A 310 -4.48 40.43 0.20
C CYS A 310 -3.10 39.88 0.49
N ASP A 311 -2.90 39.30 1.68
CA ASP A 311 -1.63 38.66 2.06
C ASP A 311 -1.37 37.41 1.24
N LEU A 312 -2.40 36.59 0.99
CA LEU A 312 -2.30 35.43 0.11
C LEU A 312 -1.94 35.81 -1.33
N LEU A 313 -2.51 36.90 -1.87
CA LEU A 313 -2.18 37.42 -3.20
C LEU A 313 -0.71 37.85 -3.27
N LYS A 314 -0.27 38.66 -2.29
CA LYS A 314 1.15 39.09 -2.19
C LYS A 314 2.10 37.90 -2.10
N ALA A 315 1.77 36.90 -1.28
CA ALA A 315 2.57 35.67 -1.14
C ALA A 315 2.63 34.87 -2.44
N LEU A 316 1.52 34.77 -3.17
CA LEU A 316 1.45 34.09 -4.48
C LEU A 316 2.35 34.76 -5.50
N LEU A 317 2.27 36.09 -5.65
CA LEU A 317 3.09 36.85 -6.61
C LEU A 317 4.58 36.74 -6.29
N LYS A 318 4.96 36.89 -5.00
CA LYS A 318 6.34 36.72 -4.54
C LYS A 318 6.87 35.32 -4.83
N ARG A 319 6.08 34.26 -4.57
CA ARG A 319 6.45 32.87 -4.85
C ARG A 319 6.70 32.62 -6.35
N LYS A 320 5.98 33.34 -7.21
CA LYS A 320 6.15 33.29 -8.68
C LYS A 320 7.17 34.28 -9.21
N SER A 321 7.91 34.98 -8.33
CA SER A 321 8.89 35.99 -8.69
C SER A 321 8.33 37.10 -9.62
N ILE A 322 7.06 37.48 -9.37
CA ILE A 322 6.38 38.54 -10.10
C ILE A 322 6.49 39.81 -9.29
N GLU A 323 7.13 40.83 -9.89
CA GLU A 323 7.18 42.18 -9.31
C GLU A 323 5.84 42.87 -9.47
N PHE A 324 5.44 43.66 -8.47
CA PHE A 324 4.18 44.37 -8.45
C PHE A 324 4.28 45.67 -7.67
N LYS A 325 3.51 46.66 -8.09
CA LYS A 325 3.21 47.87 -7.30
C LYS A 325 2.00 47.62 -6.40
N GLN A 326 2.06 48.08 -5.17
CA GLN A 326 0.97 47.97 -4.21
C GLN A 326 0.41 49.33 -3.85
N THR A 327 -0.91 49.44 -3.92
CA THR A 327 -1.68 50.60 -3.41
C THR A 327 -2.63 50.10 -2.32
N ASN A 328 -2.55 50.74 -1.14
CA ASN A 328 -3.44 50.39 -0.04
C ASN A 328 -4.64 51.33 -0.04
N ILE A 329 -5.85 50.78 -0.05
CA ILE A 329 -7.11 51.53 -0.05
C ILE A 329 -7.59 51.62 1.39
N ASN A 330 -7.83 52.86 1.85
CA ASN A 330 -8.41 53.09 3.17
C ASN A 330 -9.90 52.70 3.18
N VAL A 331 -10.41 52.42 4.36
CA VAL A 331 -11.81 51.99 4.52
C VAL A 331 -12.79 53.05 4.02
N ASP A 332 -12.49 54.32 4.29
CA ASP A 332 -13.34 55.44 3.91
C ASP A 332 -13.38 55.68 2.38
N ASP A 333 -12.31 55.30 1.66
CA ASP A 333 -12.20 55.48 0.22
C ASP A 333 -12.75 54.29 -0.57
N PHE A 334 -13.08 53.21 0.11
CA PHE A 334 -13.39 51.93 -0.56
C PHE A 334 -14.67 51.99 -1.40
N ASP A 335 -15.71 52.68 -0.97
CA ASP A 335 -16.97 52.78 -1.72
C ASP A 335 -16.81 53.63 -3.00
N ALA A 336 -16.01 54.68 -2.96
CA ALA A 336 -15.64 55.45 -4.14
C ALA A 336 -14.80 54.59 -5.12
N PHE A 337 -13.83 53.83 -4.58
CA PHE A 337 -12.97 52.94 -5.34
C PHE A 337 -13.78 51.82 -6.05
N LYS A 338 -14.76 51.21 -5.35
CA LYS A 338 -15.65 50.19 -5.93
C LYS A 338 -16.39 50.71 -7.16
N LYS A 339 -16.96 51.92 -7.08
CA LYS A 339 -17.70 52.52 -8.20
C LYS A 339 -16.80 52.82 -9.38
N THR A 340 -15.59 53.32 -9.12
CA THR A 340 -14.63 53.69 -10.18
C THR A 340 -14.09 52.48 -10.91
N HIS A 341 -13.81 51.40 -10.19
CA HIS A 341 -13.18 50.18 -10.74
C HIS A 341 -14.16 49.05 -11.04
N ASN A 342 -15.45 49.23 -10.73
CA ASN A 342 -16.51 48.23 -10.88
C ASN A 342 -16.14 46.89 -10.23
N VAL A 343 -15.77 46.94 -8.94
CA VAL A 343 -15.33 45.75 -8.17
C VAL A 343 -15.99 45.75 -6.79
N ASP A 344 -16.27 44.54 -6.25
CA ASP A 344 -16.99 44.41 -4.98
C ASP A 344 -16.06 44.15 -3.79
N THR A 345 -14.85 43.64 -4.04
CA THR A 345 -13.94 43.16 -2.98
C THR A 345 -12.48 43.44 -3.29
N LEU A 346 -11.65 43.45 -2.23
CA LEU A 346 -10.18 43.43 -2.33
C LEU A 346 -9.65 42.10 -1.84
N PRO A 347 -8.46 41.63 -2.33
CA PRO A 347 -7.57 42.35 -3.27
C PRO A 347 -8.06 42.29 -4.71
N ILE A 348 -7.57 43.19 -5.51
CA ILE A 348 -7.67 43.11 -6.97
C ILE A 348 -6.31 43.33 -7.60
N LEU A 349 -6.10 42.74 -8.77
CA LEU A 349 -4.88 42.85 -9.56
C LEU A 349 -5.19 43.38 -10.94
N TYR A 350 -4.40 44.36 -11.38
CA TYR A 350 -4.36 44.87 -12.73
C TYR A 350 -3.05 44.46 -13.41
N HIS A 351 -3.12 44.13 -14.68
CA HIS A 351 -2.00 43.95 -15.60
C HIS A 351 -2.06 45.07 -16.64
N GLY A 352 -1.22 46.08 -16.49
CA GLY A 352 -1.44 47.36 -17.15
C GLY A 352 -2.83 47.93 -16.80
N ASP A 353 -3.61 48.27 -17.82
CA ASP A 353 -4.99 48.77 -17.65
C ASP A 353 -6.06 47.66 -17.53
N LYS A 354 -5.68 46.42 -17.66
CA LYS A 354 -6.59 45.26 -17.66
C LYS A 354 -6.82 44.73 -16.24
N LEU A 355 -8.05 44.74 -15.78
CA LEU A 355 -8.47 44.07 -14.54
C LEU A 355 -8.38 42.54 -14.72
N ILE A 356 -7.61 41.86 -13.89
CA ILE A 356 -7.50 40.41 -13.83
C ILE A 356 -8.49 39.87 -12.77
N GLY A 357 -8.62 40.56 -11.63
CA GLY A 357 -9.51 40.18 -10.54
C GLY A 357 -8.79 39.97 -9.22
N GLY A 358 -9.44 39.26 -8.30
CA GLY A 358 -8.90 38.94 -6.96
C GLY A 358 -7.94 37.78 -6.92
N TYR A 359 -7.66 37.32 -5.69
CA TYR A 359 -6.75 36.16 -5.43
C TYR A 359 -7.09 34.94 -6.26
N SER A 360 -8.36 34.51 -6.29
CA SER A 360 -8.78 33.29 -7.00
C SER A 360 -8.58 33.39 -8.52
N ALA A 361 -8.89 34.57 -9.11
CA ALA A 361 -8.66 34.77 -10.55
C ALA A 361 -7.17 34.80 -10.88
N THR A 362 -6.35 35.44 -10.06
CA THR A 362 -4.88 35.42 -10.21
C THR A 362 -4.30 34.05 -10.02
N LEU A 363 -4.76 33.28 -9.02
CA LEU A 363 -4.32 31.91 -8.78
C LEU A 363 -4.62 31.01 -9.97
N ASN A 364 -5.81 31.10 -10.55
CA ASN A 364 -6.19 30.33 -11.73
C ASN A 364 -5.32 30.68 -12.96
N LEU A 365 -5.00 31.95 -13.13
CA LEU A 365 -4.14 32.42 -14.24
C LEU A 365 -2.70 31.97 -14.08
N LEU A 366 -2.17 31.94 -12.84
CA LEU A 366 -0.81 31.53 -12.50
C LEU A 366 -0.69 30.03 -12.16
N ARG A 367 -1.79 29.29 -12.28
CA ARG A 367 -1.81 27.86 -11.96
C ARG A 367 -0.88 27.11 -12.91
N ASN A 368 0.01 26.29 -12.35
CA ASN A 368 0.82 25.40 -13.14
C ASN A 368 -0.06 24.46 -13.97
N THR A 369 0.32 24.24 -15.21
CA THR A 369 -0.33 23.24 -16.05
C THR A 369 0.32 21.89 -15.86
N PHE A 370 -0.46 20.84 -16.05
CA PHE A 370 0.02 19.46 -15.94
C PHE A 370 0.13 18.85 -17.35
N ASP A 371 1.26 18.22 -17.63
CA ASP A 371 1.51 17.59 -18.94
C ASP A 371 0.94 16.17 -18.98
N TYR A 372 -0.35 16.06 -19.25
CA TYR A 372 -1.04 14.79 -19.34
C TYR A 372 -0.56 13.93 -20.54
N GLU A 373 -0.12 14.53 -21.63
CA GLU A 373 0.39 13.79 -22.80
C GLU A 373 1.71 13.11 -22.47
N LEU A 374 2.62 13.83 -21.81
CA LEU A 374 3.88 13.27 -21.37
C LEU A 374 3.65 12.19 -20.28
N LEU A 375 2.72 12.42 -19.34
CA LEU A 375 2.33 11.41 -18.34
C LEU A 375 1.81 10.14 -19.01
N HIS A 376 0.93 10.27 -20.01
CA HIS A 376 0.42 9.13 -20.78
C HIS A 376 1.56 8.36 -21.46
N LYS A 377 2.48 9.08 -22.12
CA LYS A 377 3.65 8.48 -22.76
C LYS A 377 4.50 7.68 -21.77
N VAL A 378 4.85 8.30 -20.64
CA VAL A 378 5.68 7.66 -19.60
C VAL A 378 4.97 6.45 -18.99
N THR A 379 3.67 6.55 -18.70
CA THR A 379 2.87 5.44 -18.17
C THR A 379 2.87 4.25 -19.15
N LYS A 380 2.73 4.50 -20.44
CA LYS A 380 2.81 3.46 -21.48
C LYS A 380 4.17 2.75 -21.49
N ILE A 381 5.27 3.51 -21.37
CA ILE A 381 6.63 2.94 -21.28
C ILE A 381 6.75 2.06 -20.03
N VAL A 382 6.34 2.56 -18.88
CA VAL A 382 6.39 1.83 -17.60
C VAL A 382 5.57 0.55 -17.66
N THR A 383 4.36 0.61 -18.22
CA THR A 383 3.49 -0.57 -18.40
C THR A 383 4.16 -1.63 -19.28
N ASN A 384 4.75 -1.22 -20.40
CA ASN A 384 5.49 -2.13 -21.28
C ASN A 384 6.71 -2.73 -20.58
N ASN A 385 7.44 -1.94 -19.81
CA ASN A 385 8.58 -2.42 -19.05
C ASN A 385 8.18 -3.47 -18.04
N LEU A 386 7.13 -3.24 -17.26
CA LEU A 386 6.64 -4.20 -16.26
C LEU A 386 6.12 -5.48 -16.90
N ASN A 387 5.48 -5.37 -18.05
CA ASN A 387 5.06 -6.54 -18.82
C ASN A 387 6.26 -7.39 -19.30
N ASN A 388 7.32 -6.75 -19.78
CA ASN A 388 8.57 -7.44 -20.14
C ASN A 388 9.27 -8.04 -18.92
N VAL A 389 9.24 -7.34 -17.78
CA VAL A 389 9.78 -7.84 -16.49
C VAL A 389 9.14 -9.18 -16.13
N ILE A 390 7.82 -9.33 -16.31
CA ILE A 390 7.13 -10.61 -16.05
C ILE A 390 7.72 -11.75 -16.89
N ASP A 391 8.00 -11.49 -18.17
CA ASP A 391 8.49 -12.53 -19.10
C ASP A 391 9.94 -12.96 -18.81
N ILE A 392 10.79 -12.03 -18.37
CA ILE A 392 12.23 -12.29 -18.14
C ILE A 392 12.58 -12.60 -16.68
N ASN A 393 11.60 -12.48 -15.76
CA ASN A 393 11.83 -12.67 -14.33
C ASN A 393 12.26 -14.10 -14.00
N PHE A 394 13.23 -14.23 -13.12
CA PHE A 394 13.50 -15.51 -12.45
C PHE A 394 12.50 -15.72 -11.32
N TYR A 395 11.78 -16.82 -11.34
CA TYR A 395 10.78 -17.18 -10.34
C TYR A 395 11.34 -18.14 -9.29
N PRO A 396 11.27 -17.79 -7.99
CA PRO A 396 11.80 -18.64 -6.91
C PRO A 396 11.09 -19.98 -6.76
N THR A 397 9.79 -20.05 -7.07
CA THR A 397 8.96 -21.26 -7.01
C THR A 397 8.05 -21.37 -8.23
N ASP A 398 7.58 -22.59 -8.55
CA ASP A 398 6.65 -22.79 -9.66
C ASP A 398 5.30 -22.10 -9.41
N LYS A 399 4.83 -22.04 -8.15
CA LYS A 399 3.60 -21.34 -7.77
C LYS A 399 3.66 -19.84 -8.12
N THR A 400 4.83 -19.22 -7.92
CA THR A 400 5.03 -17.80 -8.27
C THR A 400 5.03 -17.58 -9.77
N LYS A 401 5.64 -18.49 -10.54
CA LYS A 401 5.64 -18.43 -12.00
C LYS A 401 4.25 -18.62 -12.58
N THR A 402 3.52 -19.61 -12.09
CA THR A 402 2.16 -19.93 -12.54
C THR A 402 1.23 -18.71 -12.38
N SER A 403 1.21 -18.12 -11.19
CA SER A 403 0.37 -16.95 -10.93
C SER A 403 0.77 -15.75 -11.77
N ASN A 404 2.07 -15.39 -11.79
CA ASN A 404 2.52 -14.17 -12.47
C ASN A 404 2.37 -14.24 -13.99
N MET A 405 2.65 -15.39 -14.59
CA MET A 405 2.46 -15.60 -16.04
C MET A 405 0.99 -15.62 -16.44
N ARG A 406 0.11 -16.16 -15.57
CA ARG A 406 -1.33 -16.26 -15.82
C ARG A 406 -2.04 -14.92 -15.68
N HIS A 407 -1.76 -14.17 -14.62
CA HIS A 407 -2.51 -12.98 -14.25
C HIS A 407 -1.82 -11.67 -14.66
N ARG A 408 -0.50 -11.70 -14.86
CA ARG A 408 0.35 -10.56 -15.27
C ARG A 408 0.10 -9.27 -14.48
N PRO A 409 0.10 -9.30 -13.15
CA PRO A 409 -0.22 -8.13 -12.36
C PRO A 409 0.94 -7.12 -12.39
N ILE A 410 0.57 -5.86 -12.52
CA ILE A 410 1.49 -4.72 -12.46
C ILE A 410 0.94 -3.65 -11.52
N GLY A 411 1.82 -3.07 -10.72
CA GLY A 411 1.53 -1.96 -9.85
C GLY A 411 2.34 -0.73 -10.23
N ILE A 412 1.65 0.36 -10.59
CA ILE A 412 2.28 1.64 -10.90
C ILE A 412 1.87 2.63 -9.83
N GLY A 413 2.78 2.89 -8.90
CA GLY A 413 2.62 3.90 -7.87
C GLY A 413 2.89 5.31 -8.41
N VAL A 414 2.41 6.30 -7.69
CA VAL A 414 2.67 7.72 -7.98
C VAL A 414 3.30 8.40 -6.77
N GLN A 415 4.24 9.30 -7.03
CA GLN A 415 4.92 10.12 -6.03
C GLN A 415 4.80 11.58 -6.43
N GLY A 416 4.31 12.42 -5.51
CA GLY A 416 4.09 13.84 -5.75
C GLY A 416 4.97 14.74 -4.91
#